data_e83afac670987d319e73f07952e907d8
#
_entry.id   e83afac670987d319e73f07952e907d8
#
_cell.length_a   1.000
_cell.length_b   1.000
_cell.length_c   1.000
_cell.angle_alpha   90.00
_cell.angle_beta   90.00
_cell.angle_gamma   90.00
#
_symmetry.space_group_name_H-M   'P 1'
#
loop_
_entity.id
_entity.type
_entity.pdbx_description
1 polymer ?
#
loop_
_entity_poly.entity_id
_entity_poly.type
_entity_poly.pdbx_seq_one_letter_code
_entity_poly.pdbx_strand_id
1 'polypeptide(L)'
;MAYELEKSIGFKINQTANKLNSKYNKILQTYDIAPEQRATLEIIKYEKEANQTMIAEILGKDKTTISRTLATLEKKDLITKTQIDKRTNHIQLTKLGEEILEKSTNQVKEFRATLISNLTNDEVSQLITLLEKVALNTKENIWKNLLITYI
;
A
#
# COMPACT_ATOMS: atom_id res chain seq x y z
N MET A 1 21.06 25.18 -1.51
CA MET A 1 19.86 24.61 -2.17
C MET A 1 19.46 23.22 -1.67
N ALA A 2 20.37 22.36 -1.33
CA ALA A 2 20.04 21.05 -0.73
C ALA A 2 19.30 21.16 0.61
N TYR A 3 19.52 22.21 1.32
CA TYR A 3 19.08 22.40 2.71
C TYR A 3 17.57 22.51 2.92
N GLU A 4 16.85 23.12 2.00
CA GLU A 4 15.39 23.22 2.12
C GLU A 4 14.69 21.90 1.85
N LEU A 5 15.20 21.11 0.91
CA LEU A 5 14.70 19.76 0.65
C LEU A 5 14.87 18.84 1.85
N GLU A 6 16.01 18.95 2.57
CA GLU A 6 16.26 18.13 3.75
C GLU A 6 15.31 18.42 4.92
N LYS A 7 14.75 19.63 4.98
CA LYS A 7 13.73 20.04 5.97
C LYS A 7 12.31 19.73 5.50
N SER A 8 12.12 19.39 4.22
CA SER A 8 10.80 19.11 3.68
C SER A 8 10.29 17.74 4.13
N ILE A 9 9.16 17.72 4.82
CA ILE A 9 8.46 16.48 5.25
C ILE A 9 8.10 15.63 4.04
N GLY A 10 7.55 16.23 2.98
CA GLY A 10 7.20 15.49 1.75
C GLY A 10 8.41 14.82 1.11
N PHE A 11 9.55 15.52 1.06
CA PHE A 11 10.79 14.95 0.55
C PHE A 11 11.28 13.79 1.43
N LYS A 12 11.27 13.93 2.76
CA LYS A 12 11.67 12.86 3.69
C LYS A 12 10.78 11.62 3.58
N ILE A 13 9.47 11.81 3.50
CA ILE A 13 8.52 10.71 3.30
C ILE A 13 8.82 9.97 2.00
N ASN A 14 8.95 10.70 0.89
CA ASN A 14 9.22 10.09 -0.43
C ASN A 14 10.59 9.37 -0.47
N GLN A 15 11.64 10.00 0.05
CA GLN A 15 12.96 9.38 0.14
C GLN A 15 12.93 8.09 0.96
N THR A 16 12.24 8.11 2.10
CA THR A 16 12.10 6.94 2.98
C THR A 16 11.30 5.85 2.28
N ALA A 17 10.15 6.18 1.69
CA ALA A 17 9.33 5.25 0.94
C ALA A 17 10.11 4.58 -0.20
N ASN A 18 10.92 5.33 -0.97
CA ASN A 18 11.75 4.78 -2.03
C ASN A 18 12.79 3.76 -1.50
N LYS A 19 13.47 4.08 -0.38
CA LYS A 19 14.41 3.16 0.26
C LYS A 19 13.73 1.89 0.76
N LEU A 20 12.58 2.02 1.41
CA LEU A 20 11.78 0.89 1.89
C LEU A 20 11.33 0.01 0.73
N ASN A 21 10.74 0.60 -0.30
CA ASN A 21 10.24 -0.12 -1.47
C ASN A 21 11.36 -0.85 -2.20
N SER A 22 12.54 -0.24 -2.35
CA SER A 22 13.69 -0.89 -2.97
C SER A 22 14.12 -2.16 -2.22
N LYS A 23 14.20 -2.09 -0.88
CA LYS A 23 14.55 -3.25 -0.04
C LYS A 23 13.45 -4.30 -0.05
N TYR A 24 12.19 -3.88 0.05
CA TYR A 24 11.05 -4.76 0.09
C TYR A 24 10.83 -5.49 -1.25
N ASN A 25 11.06 -4.80 -2.38
CA ASN A 25 11.06 -5.42 -3.71
C ASN A 25 12.06 -6.59 -3.81
N LYS A 26 13.28 -6.41 -3.30
CA LYS A 26 14.29 -7.48 -3.32
C LYS A 26 13.84 -8.73 -2.55
N ILE A 27 13.16 -8.55 -1.42
CA ILE A 27 12.62 -9.65 -0.62
C ILE A 27 11.52 -10.38 -1.40
N LEU A 28 10.59 -9.64 -1.99
CA LEU A 28 9.43 -10.21 -2.66
C LEU A 28 9.73 -10.76 -4.07
N GLN A 29 10.84 -10.36 -4.67
CA GLN A 29 11.27 -10.87 -5.98
C GLN A 29 11.45 -12.39 -6.00
N THR A 30 11.83 -13.00 -4.86
CA THR A 30 11.92 -14.45 -4.71
C THR A 30 10.59 -15.18 -4.94
N TYR A 31 9.48 -14.47 -4.71
CA TYR A 31 8.11 -14.97 -4.88
C TYR A 31 7.45 -14.49 -6.17
N ASP A 32 8.21 -13.82 -7.03
CA ASP A 32 7.71 -13.20 -8.27
C ASP A 32 6.52 -12.25 -8.05
N ILE A 33 6.52 -11.51 -6.94
CA ILE A 33 5.53 -10.47 -6.63
C ILE A 33 6.18 -9.16 -6.22
N ALA A 34 5.50 -8.06 -6.50
CA ALA A 34 5.88 -6.71 -6.05
C ALA A 34 5.19 -6.36 -4.71
N PRO A 35 5.69 -5.35 -3.96
CA PRO A 35 5.07 -4.88 -2.71
C PRO A 35 3.58 -4.58 -2.81
N GLU A 36 3.16 -3.89 -3.86
CA GLU A 36 1.76 -3.57 -4.08
C GLU A 36 0.91 -4.82 -4.35
N GLN A 37 1.46 -5.78 -5.09
CA GLN A 37 0.82 -7.07 -5.34
C GLN A 37 0.65 -7.85 -4.03
N ARG A 38 1.70 -7.90 -3.20
CA ARG A 38 1.65 -8.56 -1.88
C ARG A 38 0.60 -7.92 -0.96
N ALA A 39 0.57 -6.58 -0.91
CA ALA A 39 -0.41 -5.84 -0.12
C ALA A 39 -1.84 -6.09 -0.64
N THR A 40 -2.04 -6.13 -1.94
CA THR A 40 -3.33 -6.46 -2.56
C THR A 40 -3.80 -7.88 -2.19
N LEU A 41 -2.92 -8.89 -2.25
CA LEU A 41 -3.25 -10.25 -1.81
C LEU A 41 -3.61 -10.29 -0.31
N GLU A 42 -2.89 -9.54 0.53
CA GLU A 42 -3.17 -9.45 1.97
C GLU A 42 -4.55 -8.83 2.24
N ILE A 43 -4.93 -7.76 1.53
CA ILE A 43 -6.26 -7.15 1.63
C ILE A 43 -7.34 -8.16 1.21
N ILE A 44 -7.18 -8.83 0.07
CA ILE A 44 -8.15 -9.82 -0.42
C ILE A 44 -8.32 -10.98 0.58
N LYS A 45 -7.27 -11.38 1.29
CA LYS A 45 -7.32 -12.43 2.31
C LYS A 45 -8.19 -12.06 3.49
N TYR A 46 -8.08 -10.81 3.96
CA TYR A 46 -8.69 -10.40 5.23
C TYR A 46 -10.00 -9.64 5.07
N GLU A 47 -10.25 -9.05 3.90
CA GLU A 47 -11.48 -8.32 3.60
C GLU A 47 -12.46 -9.23 2.84
N LYS A 48 -13.59 -9.57 3.48
CA LYS A 48 -14.57 -10.53 2.93
C LYS A 48 -15.19 -10.09 1.60
N GLU A 49 -15.29 -8.80 1.37
CA GLU A 49 -15.92 -8.20 0.18
C GLU A 49 -14.94 -7.32 -0.59
N ALA A 50 -13.68 -7.77 -0.66
CA ALA A 50 -12.64 -7.03 -1.35
C ALA A 50 -13.05 -6.75 -2.81
N ASN A 51 -12.99 -5.46 -3.18
CA ASN A 51 -13.25 -4.99 -4.52
C ASN A 51 -12.23 -3.92 -4.91
N GLN A 52 -12.16 -3.58 -6.18
CA GLN A 52 -11.18 -2.65 -6.71
C GLN A 52 -11.19 -1.28 -6.01
N THR A 53 -12.37 -0.75 -5.68
CA THR A 53 -12.52 0.55 -5.03
C THR A 53 -11.94 0.51 -3.61
N MET A 54 -12.32 -0.49 -2.82
CA MET A 54 -11.80 -0.68 -1.46
C MET A 54 -10.28 -0.84 -1.46
N ILE A 55 -9.72 -1.67 -2.35
CA ILE A 55 -8.28 -1.87 -2.46
C ILE A 55 -7.57 -0.56 -2.80
N ALA A 56 -8.11 0.22 -3.74
CA ALA A 56 -7.56 1.52 -4.12
C ALA A 56 -7.54 2.50 -2.93
N GLU A 57 -8.61 2.57 -2.16
CA GLU A 57 -8.72 3.41 -0.96
C GLU A 57 -7.72 3.00 0.13
N ILE A 58 -7.64 1.71 0.46
CA ILE A 58 -6.72 1.20 1.48
C ILE A 58 -5.26 1.46 1.08
N LEU A 59 -4.90 1.24 -0.18
CA LEU A 59 -3.53 1.43 -0.67
C LEU A 59 -3.20 2.88 -1.03
N GLY A 60 -4.16 3.79 -0.99
CA GLY A 60 -3.97 5.18 -1.41
C GLY A 60 -3.55 5.31 -2.88
N LYS A 61 -4.07 4.45 -3.74
CA LYS A 61 -3.78 4.39 -5.19
C LYS A 61 -5.01 4.75 -6.02
N ASP A 62 -4.76 5.20 -7.24
CA ASP A 62 -5.86 5.39 -8.20
C ASP A 62 -6.42 4.04 -8.72
N LYS A 63 -7.67 4.07 -9.17
CA LYS A 63 -8.36 2.86 -9.66
C LYS A 63 -7.69 2.24 -10.88
N THR A 64 -7.05 3.03 -11.73
CA THR A 64 -6.34 2.53 -12.92
C THR A 64 -5.12 1.72 -12.52
N THR A 65 -4.34 2.20 -11.55
CA THR A 65 -3.20 1.47 -11.00
C THR A 65 -3.65 0.14 -10.40
N ILE A 66 -4.70 0.13 -9.58
CA ILE A 66 -5.21 -1.11 -8.98
C ILE A 66 -5.80 -2.04 -10.05
N SER A 67 -6.46 -1.52 -11.07
CA SER A 67 -6.94 -2.35 -12.19
C SER A 67 -5.80 -3.11 -12.87
N ARG A 68 -4.66 -2.46 -13.10
CA ARG A 68 -3.47 -3.10 -13.68
C ARG A 68 -2.85 -4.13 -12.73
N THR A 69 -2.78 -3.81 -11.45
CA THR A 69 -2.29 -4.73 -10.42
C THR A 69 -3.15 -5.99 -10.36
N LEU A 70 -4.47 -5.84 -10.33
CA LEU A 70 -5.41 -6.96 -10.34
C LEU A 70 -5.33 -7.80 -11.63
N ALA A 71 -5.19 -7.15 -12.79
CA ALA A 71 -5.00 -7.86 -14.06
C ALA A 71 -3.69 -8.69 -14.07
N THR A 72 -2.62 -8.15 -13.47
CA THR A 72 -1.35 -8.87 -13.35
C THR A 72 -1.46 -10.05 -12.40
N LEU A 73 -2.13 -9.90 -11.26
CA LEU A 73 -2.36 -10.97 -10.29
C LEU A 73 -3.23 -12.09 -10.88
N GLU A 74 -4.26 -11.73 -11.64
CA GLU A 74 -5.13 -12.69 -12.34
C GLU A 74 -4.35 -13.45 -13.43
N LYS A 75 -3.51 -12.76 -14.20
CA LYS A 75 -2.62 -13.38 -15.19
C LYS A 75 -1.61 -14.36 -14.56
N LYS A 76 -1.18 -14.10 -13.33
CA LYS A 76 -0.30 -14.99 -12.55
C LYS A 76 -1.07 -16.10 -11.82
N ASP A 77 -2.37 -16.21 -12.03
CA ASP A 77 -3.25 -17.18 -11.35
C ASP A 77 -3.23 -17.06 -9.81
N LEU A 78 -3.01 -15.87 -9.29
CA LEU A 78 -2.98 -15.62 -7.85
C LEU A 78 -4.35 -15.18 -7.29
N ILE A 79 -5.21 -14.67 -8.15
CA ILE A 79 -6.59 -14.26 -7.83
C ILE A 79 -7.56 -14.71 -8.92
N THR A 80 -8.83 -14.80 -8.53
CA THR A 80 -9.96 -14.93 -9.46
C THR A 80 -10.91 -13.75 -9.26
N LYS A 81 -11.58 -13.36 -10.34
CA LYS A 81 -12.64 -12.36 -10.33
C LYS A 81 -13.93 -13.01 -10.76
N THR A 82 -14.95 -12.92 -9.93
CA THR A 82 -16.31 -13.38 -10.26
C THR A 82 -17.21 -12.16 -10.31
N GLN A 83 -17.85 -11.95 -11.45
CA GLN A 83 -18.82 -10.87 -11.61
C GLN A 83 -20.08 -11.20 -10.82
N ILE A 84 -20.46 -10.36 -9.84
CA ILE A 84 -21.68 -10.51 -9.07
C ILE A 84 -22.82 -9.77 -9.77
N ASP A 85 -22.55 -8.58 -10.28
CA ASP A 85 -23.48 -7.76 -11.06
C ASP A 85 -22.73 -6.99 -12.15
N LYS A 86 -23.45 -6.15 -12.92
CA LYS A 86 -22.87 -5.37 -14.05
C LYS A 86 -21.72 -4.44 -13.64
N ARG A 87 -21.53 -4.15 -12.34
CA ARG A 87 -20.57 -3.16 -11.84
C ARG A 87 -19.62 -3.69 -10.76
N THR A 88 -19.92 -4.84 -10.16
CA THR A 88 -19.22 -5.36 -8.98
C THR A 88 -18.61 -6.72 -9.28
N ASN A 89 -17.30 -6.80 -9.10
CA ASN A 89 -16.55 -8.06 -9.11
C ASN A 89 -16.20 -8.47 -7.69
N HIS A 90 -16.48 -9.70 -7.35
CA HIS A 90 -15.94 -10.35 -6.16
C HIS A 90 -14.54 -10.89 -6.49
N ILE A 91 -13.56 -10.52 -5.68
CA ILE A 91 -12.16 -10.87 -5.87
C ILE A 91 -11.74 -11.82 -4.76
N GLN A 92 -11.18 -12.96 -5.14
CA GLN A 92 -10.74 -13.99 -4.20
C GLN A 92 -9.34 -14.47 -4.52
N LEU A 93 -8.60 -14.93 -3.50
CA LEU A 93 -7.34 -15.63 -3.71
C LEU A 93 -7.59 -17.00 -4.35
N THR A 94 -6.72 -17.40 -5.25
CA THR A 94 -6.58 -18.80 -5.63
C THR A 94 -5.78 -19.56 -4.57
N LYS A 95 -5.74 -20.88 -4.67
CA LYS A 95 -4.86 -21.69 -3.83
C LYS A 95 -3.39 -21.27 -3.97
N LEU A 96 -2.95 -20.97 -5.18
CA LEU A 96 -1.60 -20.47 -5.44
C LEU A 96 -1.37 -19.09 -4.78
N GLY A 97 -2.35 -18.19 -4.86
CA GLY A 97 -2.30 -16.89 -4.19
C GLY A 97 -2.17 -17.01 -2.68
N GLU A 98 -2.91 -17.94 -2.05
CA GLU A 98 -2.78 -18.23 -0.62
C GLU A 98 -1.41 -18.78 -0.26
N GLU A 99 -0.88 -19.73 -1.05
CA GLU A 99 0.45 -20.31 -0.84
C GLU A 99 1.57 -19.25 -0.92
N ILE A 100 1.53 -18.37 -1.93
CA ILE A 100 2.51 -17.28 -2.08
C ILE A 100 2.43 -16.30 -0.90
N LEU A 101 1.22 -15.96 -0.49
CA LEU A 101 1.01 -15.09 0.65
C LEU A 101 1.59 -15.69 1.94
N GLU A 102 1.35 -16.97 2.19
CA GLU A 102 1.86 -17.70 3.35
C GLU A 102 3.38 -17.84 3.33
N LYS A 103 3.96 -18.31 2.22
CA LYS A 103 5.40 -18.49 2.07
C LYS A 103 6.19 -17.19 2.28
N SER A 104 5.66 -16.05 1.83
CA SER A 104 6.29 -14.75 2.00
C SER A 104 6.12 -14.15 3.41
N THR A 105 5.22 -14.68 4.22
CA THR A 105 4.81 -14.05 5.49
C THR A 105 5.95 -13.88 6.48
N ASN A 106 6.82 -14.86 6.65
CA ASN A 106 7.92 -14.78 7.62
C ASN A 106 8.93 -13.70 7.24
N GLN A 107 9.37 -13.66 6.00
CA GLN A 107 10.31 -12.63 5.53
C GLN A 107 9.70 -11.22 5.57
N VAL A 108 8.39 -11.09 5.31
CA VAL A 108 7.68 -9.82 5.44
C VAL A 108 7.59 -9.38 6.90
N LYS A 109 7.32 -10.31 7.85
CA LYS A 109 7.33 -10.01 9.28
C LYS A 109 8.70 -9.55 9.77
N GLU A 110 9.76 -10.25 9.38
CA GLU A 110 11.14 -9.88 9.70
C GLU A 110 11.51 -8.50 9.13
N PHE A 111 11.13 -8.24 7.89
CA PHE A 111 11.33 -6.92 7.28
C PHE A 111 10.60 -5.82 8.05
N ARG A 112 9.30 -6.02 8.37
CA ARG A 112 8.50 -5.06 9.15
C ARG A 112 9.12 -4.81 10.54
N ALA A 113 9.57 -5.86 11.22
CA ALA A 113 10.25 -5.74 12.51
C ALA A 113 11.56 -4.96 12.41
N THR A 114 12.34 -5.17 11.35
CA THR A 114 13.59 -4.44 11.12
C THR A 114 13.35 -2.93 10.93
N LEU A 115 12.25 -2.52 10.33
CA LEU A 115 11.93 -1.10 10.10
C LEU A 115 11.74 -0.32 11.40
N ILE A 116 11.27 -0.97 12.42
CA ILE A 116 10.95 -0.33 13.72
C ILE A 116 11.94 -0.72 14.84
N SER A 117 13.02 -1.46 14.53
CA SER A 117 13.94 -2.02 15.53
C SER A 117 14.62 -0.97 16.42
N ASN A 118 14.74 0.27 15.95
CA ASN A 118 15.34 1.38 16.69
C ASN A 118 14.29 2.33 17.30
N LEU A 119 13.02 1.96 17.27
CA LEU A 119 11.91 2.76 17.78
C LEU A 119 11.25 2.07 18.98
N THR A 120 10.84 2.85 19.96
CA THR A 120 9.95 2.37 21.02
C THR A 120 8.53 2.20 20.49
N ASN A 121 7.68 1.46 21.20
CA ASN A 121 6.28 1.29 20.83
C ASN A 121 5.52 2.62 20.75
N ASP A 122 5.85 3.56 21.66
CA ASP A 122 5.24 4.89 21.67
C ASP A 122 5.67 5.71 20.44
N GLU A 123 6.95 5.64 20.05
CA GLU A 123 7.44 6.31 18.84
C GLU A 123 6.82 5.73 17.58
N VAL A 124 6.62 4.41 17.50
CA VAL A 124 5.91 3.76 16.38
C VAL A 124 4.47 4.29 16.29
N SER A 125 3.75 4.33 17.42
CA SER A 125 2.37 4.82 17.47
C SER A 125 2.28 6.30 17.10
N GLN A 126 3.21 7.12 17.60
CA GLN A 126 3.29 8.54 17.23
C GLN A 126 3.59 8.74 15.75
N LEU A 127 4.53 7.98 15.18
CA LEU A 127 4.89 8.07 13.76
C LEU A 127 3.69 7.76 12.88
N ILE A 128 2.94 6.68 13.16
CA ILE A 128 1.73 6.33 12.42
C ILE A 128 0.72 7.48 12.48
N THR A 129 0.42 7.98 13.68
CA THR A 129 -0.52 9.08 13.88
C THR A 129 -0.10 10.35 13.13
N LEU A 130 1.19 10.69 13.13
CA LEU A 130 1.71 11.88 12.43
C LEU A 130 1.63 11.71 10.90
N LEU A 131 1.93 10.53 10.39
CA LEU A 131 1.79 10.24 8.96
C LEU A 131 0.33 10.32 8.51
N GLU A 132 -0.62 9.82 9.32
CA GLU A 132 -2.05 9.95 9.05
C GLU A 132 -2.50 11.42 9.03
N LYS A 133 -2.03 12.24 9.97
CA LYS A 133 -2.31 13.69 9.98
C LYS A 133 -1.77 14.38 8.73
N VAL A 134 -0.55 14.05 8.29
CA VAL A 134 0.02 14.59 7.05
C VAL A 134 -0.82 14.15 5.85
N ALA A 135 -1.23 12.89 5.79
CA ALA A 135 -2.05 12.36 4.70
C ALA A 135 -3.43 13.04 4.62
N LEU A 136 -4.05 13.37 5.76
CA LEU A 136 -5.32 14.10 5.79
C LEU A 136 -5.23 15.46 5.07
N ASN A 137 -4.08 16.15 5.17
CA ASN A 137 -3.88 17.44 4.53
C ASN A 137 -3.72 17.35 3.01
N THR A 138 -3.60 16.15 2.43
CA THR A 138 -3.50 15.95 0.99
C THR A 138 -4.84 15.69 0.30
N LYS A 139 -5.96 15.64 1.06
CA LYS A 139 -7.30 15.46 0.49
C LYS A 139 -7.74 16.74 -0.23
N GLU A 140 -8.23 16.62 -1.46
CA GLU A 140 -8.56 17.75 -2.36
C GLU A 140 -9.43 18.85 -1.75
N ASN A 141 -10.32 18.53 -0.80
CA ASN A 141 -11.21 19.50 -0.17
C ASN A 141 -10.51 20.53 0.74
N ILE A 142 -9.32 20.24 1.23
CA ILE A 142 -8.58 21.16 2.13
C ILE A 142 -7.91 22.27 1.31
N TRP A 143 -7.38 21.94 0.13
CA TRP A 143 -6.74 22.92 -0.75
C TRP A 143 -7.72 23.97 -1.29
N LYS A 144 -8.97 23.59 -1.57
CA LYS A 144 -10.02 24.55 -2.01
C LYS A 144 -10.33 25.57 -0.90
N ASN A 145 -10.38 25.14 0.35
CA ASN A 145 -10.66 26.03 1.48
C ASN A 145 -9.49 26.98 1.81
N LEU A 146 -8.23 26.54 1.62
CA LEU A 146 -7.05 27.37 1.80
C LEU A 146 -6.91 28.44 0.70
N LEU A 147 -7.23 28.10 -0.56
CA LEU A 147 -7.19 29.06 -1.67
C LEU A 147 -8.25 30.17 -1.54
N ILE A 148 -9.40 29.87 -0.93
CA ILE A 148 -10.48 30.87 -0.68
C ILE A 148 -10.07 31.85 0.43
N THR A 149 -9.19 31.46 1.35
CA THR A 149 -8.76 32.31 2.47
C THR A 149 -7.63 33.30 2.08
N TYR A 150 -6.99 33.13 0.93
CA TYR A 150 -5.90 33.97 0.42
C TYR A 150 -6.27 34.83 -0.83
N ILE A 151 -7.54 34.88 -1.21
CA ILE A 151 -8.11 35.80 -2.20
C ILE A 151 -9.05 36.77 -1.47
#